data_807b9cca1a91710fdc5b4968d74ca48b
#
_entry.id   807b9cca1a91710fdc5b4968d74ca48b
#
_cell.length_a   1.000
_cell.length_b   1.000
_cell.length_c   1.000
_cell.angle_alpha   90.00
_cell.angle_beta   90.00
_cell.angle_gamma   90.00
#
_symmetry.space_group_name_H-M   'P 1'
#
loop_
_entity.id
_entity.type
_entity.pdbx_description
1 polymer ?
#
loop_
_entity_poly.entity_id
_entity_poly.type
_entity_poly.pdbx_seq_one_letter_code
_entity_poly.pdbx_strand_id
1 'polypeptide(L)'
;MGLLNKFKHQDLPTSKSTTTNTDIRYLELVLRKWLESKEREEQLQAEKYYDGHHDILEREKKVIGADGELVTISNVANNKLVDNQYRKLVDQKTNYALGKPLTISTPNDEYLKLITKVFSRKVHRQLRTLMQYAVDGGIAWLYPHYDEDSNFNLMVFPSYEICPIWKDKAHTILDAAMRYYSEELFDNKGGTKTIYHVDLFTKNGISHFEYKGAKLVPAEHSFTDYLYMEGKGYGWNRLPIIPFKYNVKEIPLIRNVKSLQDALNQVLSDFQNNMEEDPRTTILILKNYDGTNLAEFRQNLATYGVIKVTTVDGVQGGVEALKVEVNAENYKAILMQLKRAIVENGRGFDAKEERMDGDPNQMNIESMYTDIDLDVNAMETEFQAGFEDLKWFIDQHLIHTGKGDYSEDDVEFLFNRDIFINEDAKISNAVKLTGIISRKTQLAHIPWVSNVEHELREIEADKQAELEEMDATLQIQKKNNPKPTDQTDGGKSGDK
;
A
#
# COMPACT_ATOMS: atom_id res chain seq x y z
N MET A 1 33.30 -24.39 -24.09
CA MET A 1 32.45 -25.51 -24.54
C MET A 1 32.47 -26.60 -23.48
N GLY A 2 31.73 -26.54 -22.41
CA GLY A 2 31.84 -27.59 -21.40
C GLY A 2 30.85 -27.57 -20.24
N LEU A 3 30.11 -26.48 -20.01
CA LEU A 3 29.18 -26.36 -18.85
C LEU A 3 27.68 -26.40 -19.24
N LEU A 4 27.35 -26.14 -20.50
CA LEU A 4 25.96 -26.16 -21.00
C LEU A 4 25.37 -27.58 -21.18
N ASN A 5 26.18 -28.61 -21.10
CA ASN A 5 25.71 -30.01 -21.31
C ASN A 5 25.26 -30.74 -20.03
N LYS A 6 25.23 -30.07 -18.86
CA LYS A 6 24.71 -30.69 -17.62
C LYS A 6 23.24 -30.44 -17.35
N PHE A 7 22.64 -29.49 -18.05
CA PHE A 7 21.19 -29.31 -17.96
C PHE A 7 20.53 -30.34 -18.87
N LYS A 8 20.04 -31.40 -18.28
CA LYS A 8 19.11 -32.29 -18.97
C LYS A 8 17.88 -31.45 -19.27
N HIS A 9 17.65 -31.18 -20.56
CA HIS A 9 16.43 -30.56 -21.11
C HIS A 9 15.10 -31.25 -20.70
N GLN A 10 15.14 -32.15 -19.72
CA GLN A 10 14.04 -33.01 -19.32
C GLN A 10 13.11 -32.34 -18.27
N ASP A 11 13.53 -31.24 -17.62
CA ASP A 11 12.79 -30.69 -16.48
C ASP A 11 11.93 -29.47 -16.81
N LEU A 12 12.08 -28.89 -18.01
CA LEU A 12 11.19 -27.82 -18.45
C LEU A 12 10.11 -28.38 -19.39
N PRO A 13 8.81 -28.17 -19.07
CA PRO A 13 7.74 -28.59 -19.96
C PRO A 13 7.83 -27.80 -21.28
N THR A 14 7.88 -28.48 -22.41
CA THR A 14 7.78 -27.83 -23.72
C THR A 14 6.32 -27.39 -23.95
N SER A 15 6.11 -26.22 -24.54
CA SER A 15 4.78 -25.63 -24.80
C SER A 15 3.84 -26.52 -25.64
N LYS A 16 4.35 -27.57 -26.26
CA LYS A 16 3.56 -28.53 -27.08
C LYS A 16 2.89 -29.63 -26.28
N SER A 17 3.10 -29.75 -24.97
CA SER A 17 2.50 -30.84 -24.20
C SER A 17 1.22 -30.41 -23.52
N THR A 18 0.15 -30.99 -24.02
CA THR A 18 -1.10 -31.28 -23.34
C THR A 18 -1.72 -30.11 -22.57
N THR A 19 -2.55 -29.36 -23.29
CA THR A 19 -3.82 -28.87 -22.78
C THR A 19 -4.21 -29.57 -21.47
N THR A 20 -4.04 -28.94 -20.35
CA THR A 20 -5.08 -29.00 -19.34
C THR A 20 -6.35 -28.66 -20.11
N ASN A 21 -7.30 -29.55 -20.14
CA ASN A 21 -8.55 -29.47 -20.92
C ASN A 21 -9.43 -28.38 -20.32
N THR A 22 -9.00 -27.12 -20.47
CA THR A 22 -9.74 -25.93 -20.04
C THR A 22 -10.71 -25.66 -21.19
N ASP A 23 -11.87 -26.34 -21.12
CA ASP A 23 -12.99 -26.07 -22.03
C ASP A 23 -13.22 -24.57 -22.00
N ILE A 24 -13.09 -23.89 -23.14
CA ILE A 24 -13.31 -22.45 -23.29
C ILE A 24 -14.64 -22.03 -22.63
N ARG A 25 -15.66 -22.89 -22.70
CA ARG A 25 -16.97 -22.67 -22.04
C ARG A 25 -16.86 -22.61 -20.52
N TYR A 26 -15.96 -23.41 -19.92
CA TYR A 26 -15.70 -23.35 -18.49
C TYR A 26 -15.03 -22.03 -18.12
N LEU A 27 -14.02 -21.59 -18.89
CA LEU A 27 -13.36 -20.31 -18.70
C LEU A 27 -14.31 -19.14 -18.83
N GLU A 28 -15.16 -19.14 -19.85
CA GLU A 28 -16.21 -18.12 -20.05
C GLU A 28 -17.17 -18.05 -18.87
N LEU A 29 -17.57 -19.20 -18.31
CA LEU A 29 -18.45 -19.27 -17.14
C LEU A 29 -17.76 -18.72 -15.88
N VAL A 30 -16.52 -19.12 -15.64
CA VAL A 30 -15.74 -18.66 -14.49
C VAL A 30 -15.50 -17.16 -14.57
N LEU A 31 -15.04 -16.66 -15.71
CA LEU A 31 -14.80 -15.24 -15.93
C LEU A 31 -16.06 -14.41 -15.74
N ARG A 32 -17.20 -14.83 -16.32
CA ARG A 32 -18.48 -14.13 -16.16
C ARG A 32 -18.91 -14.06 -14.69
N LYS A 33 -18.83 -15.19 -13.95
CA LYS A 33 -19.15 -15.20 -12.52
C LYS A 33 -18.26 -14.28 -11.71
N TRP A 34 -16.96 -14.24 -12.05
CA TRP A 34 -16.02 -13.37 -11.37
C TRP A 34 -16.26 -11.90 -11.70
N LEU A 35 -16.57 -11.56 -12.96
CA LEU A 35 -16.90 -10.19 -13.37
C LEU A 35 -18.12 -9.63 -12.62
N GLU A 36 -19.09 -10.50 -12.28
CA GLU A 36 -20.32 -10.18 -11.55
C GLU A 36 -20.20 -10.43 -10.05
N SER A 37 -19.02 -10.83 -9.54
CA SER A 37 -18.83 -11.17 -8.14
C SER A 37 -18.81 -9.94 -7.25
N LYS A 38 -19.27 -10.11 -6.01
CA LYS A 38 -19.22 -9.08 -4.98
C LYS A 38 -17.79 -8.72 -4.60
N GLU A 39 -16.91 -9.71 -4.61
CA GLU A 39 -15.48 -9.54 -4.32
C GLU A 39 -14.85 -8.54 -5.31
N ARG A 40 -15.09 -8.71 -6.61
CA ARG A 40 -14.59 -7.79 -7.62
C ARG A 40 -15.24 -6.41 -7.54
N GLU A 41 -16.54 -6.34 -7.24
CA GLU A 41 -17.23 -5.07 -7.02
C GLU A 41 -16.57 -4.28 -5.88
N GLU A 42 -16.27 -4.93 -4.74
CA GLU A 42 -15.58 -4.31 -3.62
C GLU A 42 -14.15 -3.87 -3.97
N GLN A 43 -13.42 -4.64 -4.79
CA GLN A 43 -12.09 -4.28 -5.27
C GLN A 43 -12.12 -3.03 -6.15
N LEU A 44 -13.06 -2.94 -7.08
CA LEU A 44 -13.27 -1.74 -7.91
C LEU A 44 -13.73 -0.54 -7.08
N GLN A 45 -14.55 -0.76 -6.07
CA GLN A 45 -14.98 0.28 -5.15
C GLN A 45 -13.82 0.82 -4.33
N ALA A 46 -12.90 -0.04 -3.89
CA ALA A 46 -11.71 0.34 -3.15
C ALA A 46 -10.81 1.26 -3.98
N GLU A 47 -10.54 0.91 -5.23
CA GLU A 47 -9.77 1.72 -6.17
C GLU A 47 -10.41 3.10 -6.37
N LYS A 48 -11.73 3.17 -6.62
CA LYS A 48 -12.46 4.44 -6.74
C LYS A 48 -12.29 5.31 -5.49
N TYR A 49 -12.39 4.71 -4.30
CA TYR A 49 -12.27 5.43 -3.03
C TYR A 49 -10.84 5.89 -2.79
N TYR A 50 -9.85 5.07 -3.14
CA TYR A 50 -8.45 5.48 -3.06
C TYR A 50 -8.17 6.70 -3.96
N ASP A 51 -8.70 6.71 -5.18
CA ASP A 51 -8.58 7.82 -6.13
C ASP A 51 -9.42 9.06 -5.76
N GLY A 52 -10.25 8.97 -4.72
CA GLY A 52 -11.09 10.07 -4.25
C GLY A 52 -12.47 10.14 -4.93
N HIS A 53 -12.83 9.16 -5.74
CA HIS A 53 -14.14 9.05 -6.37
C HIS A 53 -15.16 8.38 -5.44
N HIS A 54 -15.55 9.07 -4.38
CA HIS A 54 -16.49 8.60 -3.36
C HIS A 54 -17.95 8.76 -3.82
N ASP A 55 -18.84 7.91 -3.31
CA ASP A 55 -20.27 7.89 -3.67
C ASP A 55 -20.97 9.24 -3.42
N ILE A 56 -20.47 10.06 -2.50
CA ILE A 56 -20.99 11.41 -2.25
C ILE A 56 -20.95 12.31 -3.49
N LEU A 57 -19.99 12.08 -4.42
CA LEU A 57 -19.86 12.87 -5.65
C LEU A 57 -21.04 12.62 -6.61
N GLU A 58 -21.71 11.49 -6.49
CA GLU A 58 -22.88 11.14 -7.29
C GLU A 58 -24.21 11.55 -6.64
N ARG A 59 -24.15 12.15 -5.40
CA ARG A 59 -25.34 12.54 -4.65
C ARG A 59 -26.16 13.58 -5.39
N GLU A 60 -27.47 13.31 -5.51
CA GLU A 60 -28.47 14.25 -5.97
C GLU A 60 -29.43 14.62 -4.83
N LYS A 61 -29.77 15.90 -4.69
CA LYS A 61 -30.86 16.32 -3.80
C LYS A 61 -32.21 16.14 -4.49
N LYS A 62 -33.04 15.28 -3.90
CA LYS A 62 -34.40 15.01 -4.38
C LYS A 62 -35.41 15.44 -3.34
N VAL A 63 -36.50 16.02 -3.79
CA VAL A 63 -37.67 16.38 -2.97
C VAL A 63 -38.91 15.73 -3.53
N ILE A 64 -39.93 15.56 -2.71
CA ILE A 64 -41.23 15.10 -3.13
C ILE A 64 -41.88 16.25 -3.91
N GLY A 65 -42.13 16.05 -5.19
CA GLY A 65 -42.87 16.97 -6.07
C GLY A 65 -44.37 17.04 -5.74
N ALA A 66 -45.07 17.92 -6.39
CA ALA A 66 -46.53 18.13 -6.18
C ALA A 66 -47.39 16.89 -6.50
N ASP A 67 -46.85 16.01 -7.30
CA ASP A 67 -47.45 14.72 -7.74
C ASP A 67 -47.04 13.54 -6.83
N GLY A 68 -46.23 13.78 -5.81
CA GLY A 68 -45.71 12.76 -4.87
C GLY A 68 -44.49 12.00 -5.37
N GLU A 69 -43.95 12.31 -6.54
CA GLU A 69 -42.76 11.70 -7.08
C GLU A 69 -41.48 12.47 -6.61
N LEU A 70 -40.33 11.78 -6.63
CA LEU A 70 -39.02 12.36 -6.27
C LEU A 70 -38.48 13.17 -7.46
N VAL A 71 -38.37 14.49 -7.29
CA VAL A 71 -37.82 15.41 -8.29
C VAL A 71 -36.47 15.94 -7.84
N THR A 72 -35.46 15.92 -8.71
CA THR A 72 -34.15 16.55 -8.44
C THR A 72 -34.28 18.07 -8.45
N ILE A 73 -33.76 18.73 -7.41
CA ILE A 73 -33.76 20.18 -7.31
C ILE A 73 -32.33 20.73 -7.43
N SER A 74 -32.19 21.80 -8.23
CA SER A 74 -30.90 22.44 -8.52
C SER A 74 -30.69 23.77 -7.78
N ASN A 75 -31.70 24.31 -7.11
CA ASN A 75 -31.68 25.64 -6.48
C ASN A 75 -31.37 25.63 -4.98
N VAL A 76 -30.93 24.49 -4.46
CA VAL A 76 -30.47 24.33 -3.06
C VAL A 76 -29.00 23.94 -3.04
N ALA A 77 -28.34 24.27 -1.93
CA ALA A 77 -26.94 23.88 -1.76
C ALA A 77 -26.80 22.35 -1.80
N ASN A 78 -25.90 21.86 -2.62
CA ASN A 78 -25.59 20.43 -2.77
C ASN A 78 -24.08 20.25 -2.86
N ASN A 79 -23.39 20.66 -1.79
CA ASN A 79 -21.95 20.47 -1.66
C ASN A 79 -21.63 18.97 -1.55
N LYS A 80 -20.57 18.54 -2.22
CA LYS A 80 -20.12 17.16 -2.30
C LYS A 80 -18.66 17.12 -1.87
N LEU A 81 -18.45 17.08 -0.54
CA LEU A 81 -17.13 17.13 0.05
C LEU A 81 -16.59 15.73 0.33
N VAL A 82 -15.35 15.50 -0.05
CA VAL A 82 -14.63 14.26 0.21
C VAL A 82 -13.50 14.54 1.20
N ASP A 83 -13.56 13.90 2.38
CA ASP A 83 -12.45 13.81 3.32
C ASP A 83 -11.91 12.37 3.28
N ASN A 84 -10.95 12.11 2.40
CA ASN A 84 -10.49 10.76 2.09
C ASN A 84 -9.61 10.16 3.20
N GLN A 85 -10.23 9.68 4.26
CA GLN A 85 -9.55 8.96 5.33
C GLN A 85 -9.18 7.53 4.91
N TYR A 86 -9.92 6.94 3.96
CA TYR A 86 -9.61 5.62 3.40
C TYR A 86 -8.21 5.59 2.77
N ARG A 87 -7.92 6.52 1.85
CA ARG A 87 -6.59 6.65 1.24
C ARG A 87 -5.51 6.83 2.29
N LYS A 88 -5.78 7.67 3.31
CA LYS A 88 -4.82 7.88 4.40
C LYS A 88 -4.46 6.56 5.10
N LEU A 89 -5.44 5.69 5.36
CA LEU A 89 -5.20 4.38 5.98
C LEU A 89 -4.38 3.44 5.09
N VAL A 90 -4.70 3.36 3.79
CA VAL A 90 -3.94 2.55 2.82
C VAL A 90 -2.50 3.03 2.75
N ASP A 91 -2.29 4.34 2.62
CA ASP A 91 -0.95 4.94 2.58
C ASP A 91 -0.18 4.72 3.88
N GLN A 92 -0.84 4.78 5.04
CA GLN A 92 -0.22 4.49 6.34
C GLN A 92 0.31 3.06 6.40
N LYS A 93 -0.53 2.07 6.07
CA LYS A 93 -0.15 0.65 6.11
C LYS A 93 1.00 0.35 5.16
N THR A 94 0.90 0.85 3.92
CA THR A 94 1.92 0.67 2.89
C THR A 94 3.25 1.30 3.31
N ASN A 95 3.22 2.53 3.82
CA ASN A 95 4.44 3.22 4.25
C ASN A 95 5.00 2.62 5.54
N TYR A 96 4.15 2.18 6.46
CA TYR A 96 4.59 1.55 7.69
C TYR A 96 5.36 0.25 7.43
N ALA A 97 4.89 -0.59 6.50
CA ALA A 97 5.52 -1.86 6.17
C ALA A 97 6.69 -1.73 5.18
N LEU A 98 6.55 -0.91 4.12
CA LEU A 98 7.49 -0.79 3.01
C LEU A 98 7.95 0.66 2.75
N GLY A 99 7.93 1.52 3.75
CA GLY A 99 8.51 2.86 3.66
C GLY A 99 10.02 2.81 3.45
N LYS A 100 10.68 1.81 4.02
CA LYS A 100 12.10 1.49 3.83
C LYS A 100 12.27 0.22 3.00
N PRO A 101 13.38 0.06 2.24
CA PRO A 101 13.66 -1.18 1.52
C PRO A 101 13.74 -2.38 2.46
N LEU A 102 13.32 -3.55 1.96
CA LEU A 102 13.48 -4.82 2.66
C LEU A 102 14.96 -5.11 2.91
N THR A 103 15.27 -5.69 4.07
CA THR A 103 16.56 -6.31 4.31
C THR A 103 16.48 -7.78 3.92
N ILE A 104 17.43 -8.23 3.10
CA ILE A 104 17.54 -9.63 2.68
C ILE A 104 18.69 -10.23 3.47
N SER A 105 18.44 -11.38 4.09
CA SER A 105 19.42 -12.13 4.87
C SER A 105 19.51 -13.55 4.37
N THR A 106 20.73 -14.03 4.13
CA THR A 106 21.03 -15.42 3.78
C THR A 106 22.45 -15.74 4.25
N PRO A 107 22.74 -16.98 4.66
CA PRO A 107 24.11 -17.40 5.05
C PRO A 107 25.10 -17.38 3.88
N ASN A 108 24.66 -17.38 2.64
CA ASN A 108 25.49 -17.42 1.43
C ASN A 108 25.75 -16.01 0.89
N ASP A 109 26.98 -15.49 1.10
CA ASP A 109 27.40 -14.15 0.65
C ASP A 109 27.35 -13.96 -0.88
N GLU A 110 27.57 -15.01 -1.67
CA GLU A 110 27.49 -14.93 -3.13
C GLU A 110 26.05 -14.81 -3.58
N TYR A 111 25.18 -15.63 -3.02
CA TYR A 111 23.73 -15.54 -3.27
C TYR A 111 23.16 -14.22 -2.82
N LEU A 112 23.56 -13.69 -1.65
CA LEU A 112 23.14 -12.39 -1.16
C LEU A 112 23.41 -11.27 -2.18
N LYS A 113 24.60 -11.26 -2.77
CA LYS A 113 24.97 -10.27 -3.80
C LYS A 113 24.10 -10.37 -5.07
N LEU A 114 23.71 -11.58 -5.44
CA LEU A 114 22.91 -11.83 -6.64
C LEU A 114 21.43 -11.45 -6.40
N ILE A 115 20.84 -11.90 -5.30
CA ILE A 115 19.44 -11.64 -4.98
C ILE A 115 19.21 -10.14 -4.70
N THR A 116 20.14 -9.46 -4.02
CA THR A 116 20.06 -8.02 -3.76
C THR A 116 20.04 -7.20 -5.06
N LYS A 117 20.69 -7.66 -6.14
CA LYS A 117 20.62 -7.01 -7.45
C LYS A 117 19.22 -7.07 -8.06
N VAL A 118 18.48 -8.16 -7.82
CA VAL A 118 17.08 -8.28 -8.26
C VAL A 118 16.21 -7.29 -7.50
N PHE A 119 16.39 -7.16 -6.18
CA PHE A 119 15.64 -6.23 -5.34
C PHE A 119 16.14 -4.77 -5.44
N SER A 120 16.22 -4.28 -6.66
CA SER A 120 16.61 -2.90 -6.99
C SER A 120 15.58 -1.88 -6.46
N ARG A 121 15.93 -0.57 -6.53
CA ARG A 121 14.98 0.54 -6.22
C ARG A 121 13.70 0.48 -7.06
N LYS A 122 13.79 -0.01 -8.31
CA LYS A 122 12.61 -0.21 -9.18
C LYS A 122 11.68 -1.28 -8.59
N VAL A 123 12.25 -2.41 -8.18
CA VAL A 123 11.51 -3.50 -7.54
C VAL A 123 10.91 -3.05 -6.21
N HIS A 124 11.65 -2.32 -5.38
CA HIS A 124 11.08 -1.76 -4.15
C HIS A 124 9.84 -0.89 -4.41
N ARG A 125 9.86 -0.03 -5.44
CA ARG A 125 8.67 0.73 -5.85
C ARG A 125 7.52 -0.18 -6.26
N GLN A 126 7.80 -1.25 -7.01
CA GLN A 126 6.79 -2.23 -7.42
C GLN A 126 6.19 -2.98 -6.22
N LEU A 127 7.01 -3.35 -5.23
CA LEU A 127 6.54 -3.98 -4.00
C LEU A 127 5.64 -3.05 -3.18
N ARG A 128 5.93 -1.74 -3.14
CA ARG A 128 5.02 -0.76 -2.51
C ARG A 128 3.67 -0.70 -3.24
N THR A 129 3.66 -0.67 -4.57
CA THR A 129 2.43 -0.72 -5.36
C THR A 129 1.68 -2.04 -5.14
N LEU A 130 2.41 -3.16 -5.09
CA LEU A 130 1.83 -4.48 -4.79
C LEU A 130 1.13 -4.49 -3.43
N MET A 131 1.77 -3.93 -2.41
CA MET A 131 1.20 -3.84 -1.06
C MET A 131 -0.03 -2.92 -1.02
N GLN A 132 0.03 -1.77 -1.69
CA GLN A 132 -1.13 -0.89 -1.83
C GLN A 132 -2.31 -1.65 -2.45
N TYR A 133 -2.10 -2.32 -3.58
CA TYR A 133 -3.15 -3.11 -4.23
C TYR A 133 -3.64 -4.28 -3.37
N ALA A 134 -2.76 -4.89 -2.56
CA ALA A 134 -3.18 -5.93 -1.63
C ALA A 134 -4.09 -5.39 -0.53
N VAL A 135 -3.78 -4.23 0.04
CA VAL A 135 -4.64 -3.57 1.05
C VAL A 135 -5.97 -3.13 0.45
N ASP A 136 -5.94 -2.55 -0.75
CA ASP A 136 -7.13 -2.09 -1.47
C ASP A 136 -8.03 -3.25 -1.91
N GLY A 137 -7.43 -4.31 -2.45
CA GLY A 137 -8.18 -5.40 -3.06
C GLY A 137 -8.31 -6.67 -2.21
N GLY A 138 -7.69 -6.72 -1.02
CA GLY A 138 -7.59 -7.92 -0.19
C GLY A 138 -6.49 -8.90 -0.65
N ILE A 139 -6.10 -8.84 -1.90
CA ILE A 139 -5.05 -9.61 -2.58
C ILE A 139 -4.50 -8.79 -3.75
N ALA A 140 -3.23 -8.97 -4.07
CA ALA A 140 -2.63 -8.43 -5.29
C ALA A 140 -1.73 -9.48 -5.93
N TRP A 141 -1.26 -9.23 -7.14
CA TRP A 141 -0.62 -10.26 -7.95
C TRP A 141 0.71 -9.78 -8.50
N LEU A 142 1.74 -10.60 -8.36
CA LEU A 142 3.06 -10.35 -8.90
C LEU A 142 3.35 -11.34 -10.02
N TYR A 143 3.81 -10.81 -11.15
CA TYR A 143 4.18 -11.59 -12.34
C TYR A 143 5.67 -11.44 -12.65
N PRO A 144 6.49 -12.44 -12.33
CA PRO A 144 7.87 -12.51 -12.79
C PRO A 144 7.91 -12.89 -14.28
N HIS A 145 8.58 -12.08 -15.09
CA HIS A 145 8.67 -12.25 -16.53
C HIS A 145 10.02 -11.79 -17.08
N TYR A 146 10.30 -12.15 -18.32
CA TYR A 146 11.41 -11.58 -19.09
C TYR A 146 10.89 -10.51 -20.03
N ASP A 147 11.60 -9.39 -20.11
CA ASP A 147 11.31 -8.33 -21.08
C ASP A 147 11.89 -8.67 -22.46
N GLU A 148 11.70 -7.79 -23.46
CA GLU A 148 12.18 -7.95 -24.83
C GLU A 148 13.71 -8.07 -24.90
N ASP A 149 14.43 -7.48 -23.94
CA ASP A 149 15.88 -7.53 -23.80
C ASP A 149 16.36 -8.77 -22.99
N SER A 150 15.45 -9.68 -22.66
CA SER A 150 15.69 -10.87 -21.83
C SER A 150 16.14 -10.58 -20.39
N ASN A 151 15.81 -9.41 -19.86
CA ASN A 151 16.03 -9.09 -18.45
C ASN A 151 14.86 -9.63 -17.61
N PHE A 152 15.20 -10.20 -16.46
CA PHE A 152 14.21 -10.62 -15.48
C PHE A 152 13.57 -9.40 -14.82
N ASN A 153 12.28 -9.26 -14.94
CA ASN A 153 11.48 -8.17 -14.44
C ASN A 153 10.26 -8.68 -13.65
N LEU A 154 9.69 -7.79 -12.84
CA LEU A 154 8.46 -8.02 -12.10
C LEU A 154 7.38 -7.07 -12.61
N MET A 155 6.15 -7.55 -12.74
CA MET A 155 4.98 -6.76 -13.06
C MET A 155 3.92 -6.97 -11.98
N VAL A 156 3.26 -5.90 -11.58
CA VAL A 156 2.22 -5.94 -10.55
C VAL A 156 0.86 -5.80 -11.22
N PHE A 157 -0.08 -6.67 -10.85
CA PHE A 157 -1.46 -6.57 -11.28
C PHE A 157 -2.37 -6.29 -10.07
N PRO A 158 -3.33 -5.36 -10.21
CA PRO A 158 -4.34 -5.13 -9.19
C PRO A 158 -5.31 -6.32 -9.10
N SER A 159 -5.96 -6.47 -7.97
CA SER A 159 -6.88 -7.57 -7.68
C SER A 159 -8.01 -7.68 -8.70
N TYR A 160 -8.60 -6.56 -9.12
CA TYR A 160 -9.76 -6.48 -10.00
C TYR A 160 -9.46 -6.84 -11.47
N GLU A 161 -8.19 -7.01 -11.85
CA GLU A 161 -7.79 -7.49 -13.18
C GLU A 161 -7.61 -9.01 -13.24
N ILE A 162 -7.35 -9.69 -12.12
CA ILE A 162 -7.01 -11.11 -12.11
C ILE A 162 -8.18 -11.94 -11.58
N CYS A 163 -8.69 -12.81 -12.43
CA CYS A 163 -9.63 -13.87 -12.08
C CYS A 163 -8.85 -15.16 -11.76
N PRO A 164 -8.65 -15.51 -10.47
CA PRO A 164 -7.91 -16.69 -10.10
C PRO A 164 -8.74 -17.96 -10.25
N ILE A 165 -8.10 -19.05 -10.65
CA ILE A 165 -8.68 -20.39 -10.69
C ILE A 165 -7.92 -21.26 -9.69
N TRP A 166 -8.50 -21.40 -8.49
CA TRP A 166 -7.91 -22.16 -7.40
C TRP A 166 -8.25 -23.65 -7.49
N LYS A 167 -7.30 -24.53 -7.09
CA LYS A 167 -7.55 -25.97 -6.95
C LYS A 167 -8.31 -26.29 -5.68
N ASP A 168 -8.13 -25.48 -4.65
CA ASP A 168 -8.64 -25.70 -3.31
C ASP A 168 -9.46 -24.50 -2.81
N LYS A 169 -10.38 -24.77 -1.87
CA LYS A 169 -11.22 -23.73 -1.26
C LYS A 169 -10.48 -22.82 -0.28
N ALA A 170 -9.30 -23.21 0.16
CA ALA A 170 -8.46 -22.42 1.05
C ALA A 170 -7.58 -21.42 0.29
N HIS A 171 -7.64 -21.42 -1.06
CA HIS A 171 -6.85 -20.56 -1.92
C HIS A 171 -5.34 -20.70 -1.69
N THR A 172 -4.86 -21.96 -1.51
CA THR A 172 -3.44 -22.24 -1.31
C THR A 172 -2.73 -22.64 -2.60
N ILE A 173 -3.45 -23.25 -3.56
CA ILE A 173 -2.87 -23.73 -4.82
C ILE A 173 -3.60 -23.08 -5.99
N LEU A 174 -2.91 -22.20 -6.70
CA LEU A 174 -3.41 -21.57 -7.92
C LEU A 174 -3.16 -22.51 -9.12
N ASP A 175 -4.23 -22.84 -9.87
CA ASP A 175 -4.14 -23.72 -11.04
C ASP A 175 -3.90 -22.92 -12.34
N ALA A 176 -4.63 -21.82 -12.50
CA ALA A 176 -4.52 -20.88 -13.60
C ALA A 176 -4.99 -19.50 -13.16
N ALA A 177 -4.72 -18.48 -13.94
CA ALA A 177 -5.23 -17.13 -13.72
C ALA A 177 -5.62 -16.50 -15.05
N MET A 178 -6.75 -15.79 -15.09
CA MET A 178 -7.15 -14.98 -16.23
C MET A 178 -7.00 -13.50 -15.89
N ARG A 179 -6.20 -12.76 -16.65
CA ARG A 179 -6.14 -11.32 -16.56
C ARG A 179 -7.16 -10.71 -17.51
N TYR A 180 -8.09 -9.93 -16.99
CA TYR A 180 -9.08 -9.18 -17.75
C TYR A 180 -8.74 -7.68 -17.68
N TYR A 181 -8.49 -7.07 -18.83
CA TYR A 181 -8.13 -5.66 -18.94
C TYR A 181 -8.66 -5.06 -20.25
N SER A 182 -8.71 -3.74 -20.32
CA SER A 182 -9.15 -3.01 -21.51
C SER A 182 -8.01 -2.19 -22.10
N GLU A 183 -8.03 -2.08 -23.43
CA GLU A 183 -7.16 -1.21 -24.20
C GLU A 183 -8.00 -0.27 -25.07
N GLU A 184 -7.67 1.01 -25.08
CA GLU A 184 -8.28 1.98 -25.97
C GLU A 184 -7.45 2.11 -27.25
N LEU A 185 -8.00 1.66 -28.36
CA LEU A 185 -7.39 1.81 -29.68
C LEU A 185 -7.98 3.01 -30.40
N PHE A 186 -7.09 3.75 -31.07
CA PHE A 186 -7.49 4.88 -31.92
C PHE A 186 -8.25 4.36 -33.15
N ASP A 187 -9.48 4.85 -33.35
CA ASP A 187 -10.25 4.56 -34.58
C ASP A 187 -9.79 5.52 -35.68
N ASN A 188 -9.56 5.01 -36.91
CA ASN A 188 -9.18 5.80 -38.08
C ASN A 188 -10.22 6.89 -38.44
N LYS A 189 -11.36 6.92 -37.75
CA LYS A 189 -12.42 7.94 -37.89
C LYS A 189 -12.33 9.07 -36.86
N GLY A 190 -11.28 9.12 -36.05
CA GLY A 190 -11.08 10.14 -35.03
C GLY A 190 -11.76 9.86 -33.68
N GLY A 191 -12.21 8.61 -33.46
CA GLY A 191 -12.74 8.12 -32.17
C GLY A 191 -11.82 7.12 -31.49
N THR A 192 -12.18 6.69 -30.29
CA THR A 192 -11.53 5.59 -29.58
C THR A 192 -12.49 4.39 -29.52
N LYS A 193 -11.93 3.20 -29.64
CA LYS A 193 -12.64 1.94 -29.46
C LYS A 193 -11.98 1.16 -28.33
N THR A 194 -12.73 0.84 -27.29
CA THR A 194 -12.27 -0.01 -26.21
C THR A 194 -12.36 -1.49 -26.61
N ILE A 195 -11.25 -2.19 -26.49
CA ILE A 195 -11.18 -3.64 -26.67
C ILE A 195 -10.87 -4.26 -25.29
N TYR A 196 -11.58 -5.32 -24.96
CA TYR A 196 -11.34 -6.09 -23.74
C TYR A 196 -10.53 -7.32 -24.07
N HIS A 197 -9.43 -7.50 -23.35
CA HIS A 197 -8.50 -8.61 -23.49
C HIS A 197 -8.61 -9.56 -22.30
N VAL A 198 -8.34 -10.83 -22.55
CA VAL A 198 -8.20 -11.86 -21.52
C VAL A 198 -6.97 -12.67 -21.81
N ASP A 199 -6.00 -12.61 -20.89
CA ASP A 199 -4.78 -13.42 -20.92
C ASP A 199 -4.91 -14.56 -19.91
N LEU A 200 -4.94 -15.78 -20.40
CA LEU A 200 -4.96 -16.98 -19.56
C LEU A 200 -3.53 -17.46 -19.29
N PHE A 201 -3.10 -17.28 -18.06
CA PHE A 201 -1.82 -17.77 -17.56
C PHE A 201 -1.95 -19.23 -17.11
N THR A 202 -1.07 -20.07 -17.64
CA THR A 202 -0.93 -21.48 -17.27
C THR A 202 0.55 -21.81 -17.02
N LYS A 203 0.88 -23.01 -16.61
CA LYS A 203 2.29 -23.44 -16.47
C LYS A 203 3.05 -23.45 -17.79
N ASN A 204 2.35 -23.58 -18.90
CA ASN A 204 2.96 -23.79 -20.21
C ASN A 204 3.20 -22.48 -20.96
N GLY A 205 2.42 -21.44 -20.69
CA GLY A 205 2.48 -20.16 -21.39
C GLY A 205 1.19 -19.37 -21.19
N ILE A 206 1.03 -18.30 -21.97
CA ILE A 206 -0.10 -17.38 -21.93
C ILE A 206 -0.93 -17.57 -23.20
N SER A 207 -2.22 -17.84 -23.02
CA SER A 207 -3.17 -17.85 -24.14
C SER A 207 -3.92 -16.52 -24.17
N HIS A 208 -3.94 -15.85 -25.33
CA HIS A 208 -4.52 -14.53 -25.52
C HIS A 208 -5.89 -14.59 -26.19
N PHE A 209 -6.85 -13.89 -25.60
CA PHE A 209 -8.21 -13.80 -26.11
C PHE A 209 -8.70 -12.35 -26.13
N GLU A 210 -9.61 -12.04 -27.04
CA GLU A 210 -10.46 -10.88 -26.95
C GLU A 210 -11.81 -11.27 -26.32
N TYR A 211 -12.34 -10.45 -25.43
CA TYR A 211 -13.64 -10.69 -24.79
C TYR A 211 -14.73 -9.91 -25.51
N LYS A 212 -15.55 -10.63 -26.28
CA LYS A 212 -16.63 -10.06 -27.11
C LYS A 212 -17.95 -10.76 -26.84
N GLY A 213 -18.96 -10.01 -26.40
CA GLY A 213 -20.32 -10.55 -26.19
C GLY A 213 -20.35 -11.74 -25.21
N ALA A 214 -19.61 -11.64 -24.09
CA ALA A 214 -19.44 -12.68 -23.07
C ALA A 214 -18.78 -13.97 -23.57
N LYS A 215 -18.00 -13.90 -24.66
CA LYS A 215 -17.25 -15.02 -25.26
C LYS A 215 -15.77 -14.70 -25.37
N LEU A 216 -14.93 -15.72 -25.20
CA LEU A 216 -13.50 -15.68 -25.43
C LEU A 216 -13.21 -16.01 -26.89
N VAL A 217 -12.73 -15.04 -27.65
CA VAL A 217 -12.33 -15.19 -29.05
C VAL A 217 -10.80 -15.19 -29.09
N PRO A 218 -10.14 -16.24 -29.60
CA PRO A 218 -8.68 -16.27 -29.71
C PRO A 218 -8.17 -15.02 -30.45
N ALA A 219 -7.12 -14.39 -29.91
CA ALA A 219 -6.44 -13.27 -30.55
C ALA A 219 -5.61 -13.74 -31.76
N GLU A 220 -5.16 -12.83 -32.61
CA GLU A 220 -4.32 -13.12 -33.78
C GLU A 220 -3.03 -13.85 -33.36
N HIS A 221 -2.36 -13.37 -32.29
CA HIS A 221 -1.29 -14.07 -31.59
C HIS A 221 -1.89 -14.74 -30.36
N SER A 222 -2.39 -15.99 -30.55
CA SER A 222 -3.20 -16.66 -29.54
C SER A 222 -2.39 -17.29 -28.39
N PHE A 223 -1.06 -17.38 -28.50
CA PHE A 223 -0.23 -18.03 -27.50
C PHE A 223 1.18 -17.43 -27.42
N THR A 224 1.71 -17.26 -26.21
CA THR A 224 3.08 -16.81 -25.93
C THR A 224 3.73 -17.71 -24.89
N ASP A 225 4.94 -18.16 -25.19
CA ASP A 225 5.79 -18.90 -24.24
C ASP A 225 6.42 -17.94 -23.24
N TYR A 226 6.72 -18.41 -22.01
CA TYR A 226 7.38 -17.58 -21.00
C TYR A 226 8.88 -17.37 -21.26
N LEU A 227 9.52 -18.38 -21.84
CA LEU A 227 10.96 -18.44 -22.04
C LEU A 227 11.28 -18.88 -23.48
N TYR A 228 12.29 -18.26 -24.08
CA TYR A 228 12.83 -18.69 -25.36
C TYR A 228 14.31 -19.01 -25.22
N MET A 229 14.68 -20.24 -25.50
CA MET A 229 16.08 -20.71 -25.53
C MET A 229 16.34 -21.49 -26.81
N GLU A 230 17.40 -21.15 -27.53
CA GLU A 230 17.80 -21.82 -28.80
C GLU A 230 16.63 -21.90 -29.82
N GLY A 231 15.78 -20.89 -29.90
CA GLY A 231 14.64 -20.81 -30.81
C GLY A 231 13.45 -21.70 -30.43
N LYS A 232 13.43 -22.24 -29.22
CA LYS A 232 12.30 -23.02 -28.69
C LYS A 232 11.67 -22.31 -27.52
N GLY A 233 10.33 -22.35 -27.45
CA GLY A 233 9.55 -21.84 -26.35
C GLY A 233 9.45 -22.83 -25.19
N TYR A 234 9.51 -22.35 -23.97
CA TYR A 234 9.40 -23.13 -22.75
C TYR A 234 8.43 -22.46 -21.76
N GLY A 235 7.75 -23.27 -20.97
CA GLY A 235 6.97 -22.84 -19.82
C GLY A 235 7.78 -22.88 -18.53
N TRP A 236 7.21 -22.30 -17.46
CA TRP A 236 7.69 -22.52 -16.11
C TRP A 236 7.11 -23.84 -15.54
N ASN A 237 7.83 -24.48 -14.61
CA ASN A 237 7.25 -25.62 -13.88
C ASN A 237 6.15 -25.20 -12.90
N ARG A 238 6.08 -23.89 -12.59
CA ARG A 238 5.06 -23.25 -11.76
C ARG A 238 4.33 -22.18 -12.55
N LEU A 239 3.13 -21.81 -12.10
CA LEU A 239 2.39 -20.68 -12.64
C LEU A 239 3.07 -19.38 -12.21
N PRO A 240 3.49 -18.49 -13.15
CA PRO A 240 4.21 -17.26 -12.79
C PRO A 240 3.26 -16.12 -12.39
N ILE A 241 2.19 -16.42 -11.69
CA ILE A 241 1.29 -15.44 -11.05
C ILE A 241 1.30 -15.76 -9.58
N ILE A 242 1.88 -14.86 -8.80
CA ILE A 242 2.13 -15.05 -7.38
C ILE A 242 1.12 -14.20 -6.59
N PRO A 243 0.29 -14.83 -5.73
CA PRO A 243 -0.63 -14.10 -4.87
C PRO A 243 0.10 -13.46 -3.69
N PHE A 244 -0.19 -12.19 -3.42
CA PHE A 244 0.21 -11.47 -2.22
C PHE A 244 -1.06 -11.01 -1.50
N LYS A 245 -1.38 -11.63 -0.39
CA LYS A 245 -2.63 -11.40 0.34
C LYS A 245 -2.45 -10.34 1.41
N TYR A 246 -3.45 -9.47 1.57
CA TYR A 246 -3.53 -8.56 2.70
C TYR A 246 -3.87 -9.30 4.01
N ASN A 247 -4.71 -10.30 3.91
CA ASN A 247 -5.11 -11.18 5.01
C ASN A 247 -5.56 -12.54 4.48
N VAL A 248 -5.62 -13.54 5.36
CA VAL A 248 -5.99 -14.93 5.02
C VAL A 248 -7.32 -15.04 4.28
N LYS A 249 -8.26 -14.11 4.52
CA LYS A 249 -9.61 -14.14 3.92
C LYS A 249 -9.73 -13.29 2.66
N GLU A 250 -8.65 -12.65 2.21
CA GLU A 250 -8.64 -11.79 1.03
C GLU A 250 -9.67 -10.65 1.11
N ILE A 251 -9.94 -10.14 2.33
CA ILE A 251 -10.92 -9.07 2.57
C ILE A 251 -10.25 -7.72 2.35
N PRO A 252 -10.76 -6.88 1.42
CA PRO A 252 -10.24 -5.54 1.20
C PRO A 252 -10.54 -4.60 2.38
N LEU A 253 -9.64 -3.65 2.65
CA LEU A 253 -9.78 -2.68 3.75
C LEU A 253 -11.09 -1.88 3.66
N ILE A 254 -11.52 -1.55 2.43
CA ILE A 254 -12.73 -0.76 2.19
C ILE A 254 -13.98 -1.36 2.86
N ARG A 255 -14.09 -2.68 2.94
CA ARG A 255 -15.23 -3.38 3.56
C ARG A 255 -15.42 -3.01 5.03
N ASN A 256 -14.33 -2.70 5.73
CA ASN A 256 -14.37 -2.37 7.16
C ASN A 256 -14.73 -0.88 7.42
N VAL A 257 -14.46 0.01 6.45
CA VAL A 257 -14.51 1.45 6.70
C VAL A 257 -15.46 2.21 5.77
N LYS A 258 -15.96 1.59 4.67
CA LYS A 258 -16.77 2.29 3.67
C LYS A 258 -17.95 3.04 4.26
N SER A 259 -18.75 2.38 5.08
CA SER A 259 -19.95 3.00 5.66
C SER A 259 -19.65 4.20 6.56
N LEU A 260 -18.53 4.15 7.29
CA LEU A 260 -18.05 5.25 8.12
C LEU A 260 -17.51 6.40 7.27
N GLN A 261 -16.78 6.07 6.19
CA GLN A 261 -16.26 7.02 5.23
C GLN A 261 -17.39 7.77 4.51
N ASP A 262 -18.44 7.05 4.11
CA ASP A 262 -19.63 7.64 3.47
C ASP A 262 -20.37 8.57 4.43
N ALA A 263 -20.57 8.12 5.67
CA ALA A 263 -21.17 8.94 6.73
C ALA A 263 -20.36 10.21 7.01
N LEU A 264 -19.02 10.13 7.05
CA LEU A 264 -18.14 11.27 7.23
C LEU A 264 -18.33 12.31 6.11
N ASN A 265 -18.30 11.86 4.85
CA ASN A 265 -18.48 12.74 3.70
C ASN A 265 -19.87 13.36 3.66
N GLN A 266 -20.90 12.58 4.02
CA GLN A 266 -22.28 13.06 4.09
C GLN A 266 -22.44 14.14 5.15
N VAL A 267 -22.00 13.87 6.38
CA VAL A 267 -22.11 14.83 7.49
C VAL A 267 -21.35 16.12 7.19
N LEU A 268 -20.15 16.01 6.60
CA LEU A 268 -19.35 17.18 6.22
C LEU A 268 -20.04 18.01 5.14
N SER A 269 -20.60 17.35 4.12
CA SER A 269 -21.32 18.01 3.03
C SER A 269 -22.61 18.65 3.51
N ASP A 270 -23.35 17.99 4.41
CA ASP A 270 -24.59 18.54 4.99
C ASP A 270 -24.32 19.71 5.93
N PHE A 271 -23.23 19.66 6.70
CA PHE A 271 -22.80 20.80 7.50
C PHE A 271 -22.51 22.02 6.62
N GLN A 272 -21.74 21.84 5.54
CA GLN A 272 -21.44 22.91 4.59
C GLN A 272 -22.71 23.45 3.92
N ASN A 273 -23.63 22.55 3.50
CA ASN A 273 -24.91 22.96 2.94
C ASN A 273 -25.72 23.81 3.92
N ASN A 274 -25.79 23.39 5.19
CA ASN A 274 -26.53 24.12 6.22
C ASN A 274 -25.89 25.48 6.49
N MET A 275 -24.57 25.57 6.53
CA MET A 275 -23.87 26.85 6.68
C MET A 275 -24.10 27.81 5.51
N GLU A 276 -24.18 27.28 4.28
CA GLU A 276 -24.49 28.07 3.08
C GLU A 276 -25.97 28.47 3.01
N GLU A 277 -26.86 27.61 3.49
CA GLU A 277 -28.31 27.84 3.50
C GLU A 277 -28.78 28.67 4.73
N ASP A 278 -27.99 28.76 5.82
CA ASP A 278 -28.38 29.45 7.07
C ASP A 278 -28.94 30.88 6.84
N PRO A 279 -28.40 31.72 5.95
CA PRO A 279 -29.03 32.98 5.58
C PRO A 279 -30.36 32.83 4.87
N ARG A 280 -30.67 31.67 4.28
CA ARG A 280 -31.87 31.38 3.48
C ARG A 280 -32.91 30.55 4.22
N THR A 281 -32.51 29.88 5.32
CA THR A 281 -33.37 28.96 6.09
C THR A 281 -34.18 29.68 7.18
N THR A 282 -34.16 31.01 7.19
CA THR A 282 -35.11 31.76 8.02
C THR A 282 -36.50 31.46 7.48
N ILE A 283 -37.25 30.65 8.22
CA ILE A 283 -38.67 30.42 7.93
C ILE A 283 -39.38 31.71 8.27
N LEU A 284 -39.89 32.40 7.24
CA LEU A 284 -40.64 33.59 7.42
C LEU A 284 -42.12 33.21 7.61
N ILE A 285 -42.64 33.46 8.81
CA ILE A 285 -44.05 33.30 9.11
C ILE A 285 -44.72 34.61 8.77
N LEU A 286 -45.52 34.63 7.71
CA LEU A 286 -46.26 35.78 7.26
C LEU A 286 -47.61 35.83 8.01
N LYS A 287 -47.85 36.88 8.74
CA LYS A 287 -49.13 37.12 9.39
C LYS A 287 -49.84 38.25 8.65
N ASN A 288 -51.07 38.02 8.23
CA ASN A 288 -51.92 39.00 7.51
C ASN A 288 -51.21 39.60 6.25
N TYR A 289 -50.58 38.75 5.43
CA TYR A 289 -50.01 39.18 4.16
C TYR A 289 -51.07 39.26 3.07
N ASP A 290 -51.14 40.42 2.43
CA ASP A 290 -52.20 40.76 1.46
C ASP A 290 -51.86 40.25 0.02
N GLY A 291 -50.75 39.62 -0.20
CA GLY A 291 -50.31 39.12 -1.50
C GLY A 291 -50.61 37.64 -1.67
N THR A 292 -51.06 37.27 -2.87
CA THR A 292 -51.33 35.88 -3.27
C THR A 292 -50.12 35.14 -3.82
N ASN A 293 -49.04 35.90 -4.11
CA ASN A 293 -47.84 35.36 -4.76
C ASN A 293 -46.60 35.37 -3.85
N LEU A 294 -46.26 34.23 -3.29
CA LEU A 294 -45.08 34.05 -2.43
C LEU A 294 -43.76 34.24 -3.18
N ALA A 295 -43.72 34.03 -4.51
CA ALA A 295 -42.51 34.28 -5.31
C ALA A 295 -42.23 35.78 -5.44
N GLU A 296 -43.26 36.60 -5.64
CA GLU A 296 -43.16 38.06 -5.63
C GLU A 296 -42.73 38.59 -4.26
N PHE A 297 -43.26 38.01 -3.17
CA PHE A 297 -42.85 38.34 -1.82
C PHE A 297 -41.33 38.10 -1.63
N ARG A 298 -40.84 36.92 -2.02
CA ARG A 298 -39.40 36.57 -1.94
C ARG A 298 -38.55 37.50 -2.79
N GLN A 299 -38.98 37.82 -3.98
CA GLN A 299 -38.28 38.72 -4.88
C GLN A 299 -38.19 40.14 -4.30
N ASN A 300 -39.27 40.65 -3.76
CA ASN A 300 -39.32 41.99 -3.12
C ASN A 300 -38.43 42.04 -1.88
N LEU A 301 -38.45 40.99 -1.06
CA LEU A 301 -37.58 40.88 0.10
C LEU A 301 -36.10 40.84 -0.30
N ALA A 302 -35.77 40.06 -1.34
CA ALA A 302 -34.39 39.94 -1.84
C ALA A 302 -33.89 41.24 -2.50
N THR A 303 -34.76 41.95 -3.23
CA THR A 303 -34.40 43.12 -4.03
C THR A 303 -34.40 44.40 -3.20
N TYR A 304 -35.42 44.57 -2.34
CA TYR A 304 -35.63 45.83 -1.64
C TYR A 304 -35.40 45.75 -0.12
N GLY A 305 -35.30 44.53 0.43
CA GLY A 305 -35.12 44.33 1.88
C GLY A 305 -36.35 44.73 2.73
N VAL A 306 -37.51 45.06 2.10
CA VAL A 306 -38.74 45.51 2.75
C VAL A 306 -39.93 44.72 2.31
N ILE A 307 -40.90 44.58 3.22
CA ILE A 307 -42.16 43.90 2.98
C ILE A 307 -43.32 44.82 3.45
N LYS A 308 -44.39 44.79 2.69
CA LYS A 308 -45.63 45.45 3.01
C LYS A 308 -46.55 44.48 3.75
N VAL A 309 -47.02 44.83 4.91
CA VAL A 309 -47.98 44.07 5.71
C VAL A 309 -49.23 44.94 5.96
N THR A 310 -50.40 44.30 5.99
CA THR A 310 -51.67 44.97 6.22
C THR A 310 -52.19 44.67 7.61
N THR A 311 -52.91 45.59 8.22
CA THR A 311 -53.63 45.35 9.46
C THR A 311 -55.07 44.99 9.14
N VAL A 312 -55.54 43.82 9.56
CA VAL A 312 -56.91 43.34 9.35
C VAL A 312 -57.55 43.15 10.72
N ASP A 313 -58.75 43.72 10.91
CA ASP A 313 -59.56 43.64 12.14
C ASP A 313 -58.80 44.00 13.43
N GLY A 314 -57.91 44.97 13.34
CA GLY A 314 -57.12 45.43 14.51
C GLY A 314 -55.91 44.50 14.86
N VAL A 315 -55.69 43.43 14.14
CA VAL A 315 -54.54 42.60 14.30
C VAL A 315 -53.46 43.04 13.34
N GLN A 316 -52.30 43.45 13.88
CA GLN A 316 -51.19 43.95 13.11
C GLN A 316 -50.54 42.81 12.32
N GLY A 317 -50.39 43.04 11.02
CA GLY A 317 -49.59 42.12 10.17
C GLY A 317 -48.11 42.16 10.53
N GLY A 318 -47.42 41.10 10.29
CA GLY A 318 -45.99 41.02 10.59
C GLY A 318 -45.29 39.83 9.93
N VAL A 319 -43.99 39.87 10.03
CA VAL A 319 -43.12 38.75 9.64
C VAL A 319 -42.38 38.29 10.87
N GLU A 320 -42.54 37.06 11.20
CA GLU A 320 -41.77 36.40 12.24
C GLU A 320 -40.69 35.55 11.55
N ALA A 321 -39.46 35.68 12.00
CA ALA A 321 -38.34 34.85 11.49
C ALA A 321 -38.07 33.74 12.49
N LEU A 322 -38.32 32.50 12.08
CA LEU A 322 -37.88 31.36 12.84
C LEU A 322 -36.47 30.95 12.30
N LYS A 323 -35.45 31.23 13.09
CA LYS A 323 -34.09 30.79 12.79
C LYS A 323 -33.90 29.37 13.29
N VAL A 324 -33.51 28.49 12.39
CA VAL A 324 -33.00 27.16 12.74
C VAL A 324 -31.50 27.31 12.91
N GLU A 325 -31.01 27.36 14.14
CA GLU A 325 -29.58 27.45 14.40
C GLU A 325 -28.89 26.12 14.13
N VAL A 326 -27.82 26.14 13.33
CA VAL A 326 -26.97 24.99 13.11
C VAL A 326 -26.08 24.80 14.33
N ASN A 327 -26.22 23.67 15.02
CA ASN A 327 -25.36 23.35 16.17
C ASN A 327 -23.99 22.87 15.69
N ALA A 328 -23.08 23.80 15.45
CA ALA A 328 -21.73 23.53 14.97
C ALA A 328 -20.90 22.61 15.88
N GLU A 329 -21.14 22.65 17.21
CA GLU A 329 -20.44 21.80 18.17
C GLU A 329 -20.83 20.34 18.01
N ASN A 330 -22.11 20.02 17.79
CA ASN A 330 -22.57 18.67 17.52
C ASN A 330 -21.97 18.11 16.23
N TYR A 331 -21.93 18.92 15.16
CA TYR A 331 -21.30 18.51 13.92
C TYR A 331 -19.81 18.20 14.11
N LYS A 332 -19.10 19.08 14.81
CA LYS A 332 -17.68 18.88 15.13
C LYS A 332 -17.46 17.57 15.92
N ALA A 333 -18.28 17.33 16.93
CA ALA A 333 -18.19 16.11 17.74
C ALA A 333 -18.44 14.84 16.92
N ILE A 334 -19.46 14.83 16.05
CA ILE A 334 -19.77 13.69 15.17
C ILE A 334 -18.64 13.46 14.16
N LEU A 335 -18.10 14.51 13.53
CA LEU A 335 -17.00 14.41 12.58
C LEU A 335 -15.74 13.85 13.24
N MET A 336 -15.42 14.28 14.46
CA MET A 336 -14.29 13.74 15.22
C MET A 336 -14.49 12.25 15.54
N GLN A 337 -15.71 11.85 15.99
CA GLN A 337 -16.03 10.45 16.28
C GLN A 337 -15.96 9.58 15.03
N LEU A 338 -16.47 10.05 13.87
CA LEU A 338 -16.41 9.30 12.63
C LEU A 338 -14.96 9.10 12.16
N LYS A 339 -14.12 10.16 12.24
CA LYS A 339 -12.69 10.03 11.91
C LYS A 339 -11.99 9.01 12.81
N ARG A 340 -12.26 9.08 14.12
CA ARG A 340 -11.70 8.11 15.07
C ARG A 340 -12.17 6.69 14.77
N ALA A 341 -13.47 6.51 14.54
CA ALA A 341 -14.03 5.20 14.21
C ALA A 341 -13.44 4.62 12.89
N ILE A 342 -13.16 5.46 11.88
CA ILE A 342 -12.49 5.03 10.65
C ILE A 342 -11.08 4.52 10.95
N VAL A 343 -10.31 5.24 11.78
CA VAL A 343 -8.96 4.84 12.16
C VAL A 343 -8.98 3.54 12.97
N GLU A 344 -9.87 3.42 13.96
CA GLU A 344 -9.98 2.23 14.81
C GLU A 344 -10.40 0.99 13.98
N ASN A 345 -11.47 1.10 13.16
CA ASN A 345 -11.94 -0.03 12.33
C ASN A 345 -10.97 -0.35 11.18
N GLY A 346 -10.24 0.64 10.69
CA GLY A 346 -9.18 0.45 9.70
C GLY A 346 -7.87 -0.01 10.29
N ARG A 347 -7.74 -0.17 11.62
CA ARG A 347 -6.48 -0.49 12.31
C ARG A 347 -5.33 0.41 11.86
N GLY A 348 -5.60 1.71 11.80
CA GLY A 348 -4.61 2.74 11.54
C GLY A 348 -4.10 3.37 12.83
N PHE A 349 -3.30 4.44 12.71
CA PHE A 349 -2.98 5.27 13.85
C PHE A 349 -3.33 6.73 13.57
N ASP A 350 -3.69 7.49 14.60
CA ASP A 350 -3.92 8.93 14.51
C ASP A 350 -2.75 9.71 15.10
N ALA A 351 -1.93 10.29 14.20
CA ALA A 351 -0.79 11.12 14.60
C ALA A 351 -1.18 12.45 15.30
N LYS A 352 -2.48 12.77 15.34
CA LYS A 352 -3.01 13.97 16.00
C LYS A 352 -3.73 13.66 17.33
N GLU A 353 -3.57 12.44 17.82
CA GLU A 353 -4.16 12.05 19.11
C GLU A 353 -3.50 12.86 20.25
N GLU A 354 -4.30 13.28 21.23
CA GLU A 354 -3.85 14.09 22.40
C GLU A 354 -2.67 13.46 23.15
N ARG A 355 -2.48 12.14 23.07
CA ARG A 355 -1.32 11.42 23.64
C ARG A 355 0.00 11.81 23.02
N MET A 356 -0.01 12.46 21.84
CA MET A 356 1.17 12.98 21.14
C MET A 356 1.47 14.43 21.49
N ASP A 357 0.63 15.10 22.29
CA ASP A 357 0.88 16.47 22.71
C ASP A 357 2.02 16.52 23.73
N GLY A 358 3.03 17.33 23.43
CA GLY A 358 4.22 17.49 24.25
C GLY A 358 5.38 16.56 23.85
N ASP A 359 6.02 15.95 24.84
CA ASP A 359 7.12 14.98 24.65
C ASP A 359 6.62 13.55 25.04
N PRO A 360 5.98 12.83 24.12
CA PRO A 360 5.40 11.53 24.42
C PRO A 360 6.48 10.52 24.76
N ASN A 361 6.27 9.79 25.86
CA ASN A 361 7.19 8.71 26.21
C ASN A 361 7.06 7.54 25.21
N GLN A 362 8.12 6.72 25.11
CA GLN A 362 8.19 5.60 24.18
C GLN A 362 7.02 4.61 24.33
N MET A 363 6.51 4.40 25.53
CA MET A 363 5.37 3.49 25.79
C MET A 363 4.06 4.02 25.19
N ASN A 364 3.84 5.35 25.23
CA ASN A 364 2.69 5.97 24.58
C ASN A 364 2.78 5.83 23.06
N ILE A 365 3.97 6.06 22.50
CA ILE A 365 4.23 5.89 21.06
C ILE A 365 3.95 4.44 20.66
N GLU A 366 4.52 3.46 21.34
CA GLU A 366 4.31 2.03 21.05
C GLU A 366 2.84 1.62 21.18
N SER A 367 2.12 2.14 22.20
CA SER A 367 0.70 1.89 22.37
C SER A 367 -0.14 2.39 21.18
N MET A 368 0.24 3.50 20.56
CA MET A 368 -0.47 4.06 19.41
C MET A 368 -0.27 3.24 18.14
N TYR A 369 0.90 2.62 17.99
CA TYR A 369 1.20 1.77 16.83
C TYR A 369 0.69 0.33 16.96
N THR A 370 0.16 -0.07 18.13
CA THR A 370 -0.23 -1.47 18.41
C THR A 370 -1.21 -2.03 17.37
N ASP A 371 -2.24 -1.28 17.01
CA ASP A 371 -3.26 -1.75 16.07
C ASP A 371 -2.72 -1.92 14.64
N ILE A 372 -1.94 -0.96 14.16
CA ILE A 372 -1.32 -1.07 12.84
C ILE A 372 -0.24 -2.13 12.82
N ASP A 373 0.49 -2.32 13.93
CA ASP A 373 1.49 -3.38 14.08
C ASP A 373 0.86 -4.78 13.96
N LEU A 374 -0.23 -5.02 14.66
CA LEU A 374 -0.94 -6.31 14.61
C LEU A 374 -1.47 -6.60 13.19
N ASP A 375 -1.99 -5.58 12.51
CA ASP A 375 -2.51 -5.73 11.16
C ASP A 375 -1.39 -6.00 10.15
N VAL A 376 -0.29 -5.23 10.24
CA VAL A 376 0.87 -5.39 9.36
C VAL A 376 1.62 -6.70 9.64
N ASN A 377 1.70 -7.18 10.89
CA ASN A 377 2.27 -8.49 11.20
C ASN A 377 1.51 -9.62 10.50
N ALA A 378 0.17 -9.55 10.50
CA ALA A 378 -0.65 -10.54 9.80
C ALA A 378 -0.41 -10.47 8.28
N MET A 379 -0.34 -9.28 7.70
CA MET A 379 -0.04 -9.07 6.28
C MET A 379 1.38 -9.53 5.93
N GLU A 380 2.37 -9.25 6.77
CA GLU A 380 3.76 -9.68 6.58
C GLU A 380 3.85 -11.21 6.47
N THR A 381 3.11 -11.94 7.31
CA THR A 381 3.07 -13.40 7.25
C THR A 381 2.58 -13.91 5.88
N GLU A 382 1.53 -13.29 5.33
CA GLU A 382 1.02 -13.63 3.99
C GLU A 382 2.01 -13.23 2.87
N PHE A 383 2.69 -12.10 3.03
CA PHE A 383 3.71 -11.64 2.08
C PHE A 383 4.95 -12.53 2.08
N GLN A 384 5.36 -13.09 3.23
CA GLN A 384 6.46 -14.06 3.30
C GLN A 384 6.18 -15.28 2.43
N ALA A 385 4.95 -15.81 2.45
CA ALA A 385 4.57 -16.91 1.56
C ALA A 385 4.69 -16.53 0.07
N GLY A 386 4.31 -15.31 -0.30
CA GLY A 386 4.51 -14.79 -1.65
C GLY A 386 5.99 -14.64 -2.03
N PHE A 387 6.84 -14.22 -1.09
CA PHE A 387 8.28 -14.12 -1.32
C PHE A 387 8.96 -15.47 -1.45
N GLU A 388 8.50 -16.51 -0.76
CA GLU A 388 8.97 -17.90 -0.97
C GLU A 388 8.69 -18.38 -2.40
N ASP A 389 7.48 -18.08 -2.91
CA ASP A 389 7.16 -18.37 -4.31
C ASP A 389 8.00 -17.55 -5.29
N LEU A 390 8.23 -16.26 -5.02
CA LEU A 390 9.08 -15.39 -5.84
C LEU A 390 10.53 -15.86 -5.84
N LYS A 391 11.07 -16.29 -4.69
CA LYS A 391 12.42 -16.87 -4.57
C LYS A 391 12.64 -17.98 -5.57
N TRP A 392 11.68 -18.89 -5.70
CA TRP A 392 11.78 -19.99 -6.66
C TRP A 392 12.01 -19.49 -8.10
N PHE A 393 11.30 -18.43 -8.55
CA PHE A 393 11.49 -17.87 -9.89
C PHE A 393 12.84 -17.16 -10.04
N ILE A 394 13.32 -16.51 -8.99
CA ILE A 394 14.65 -15.88 -8.95
C ILE A 394 15.73 -16.97 -9.07
N ASP A 395 15.63 -18.07 -8.33
CA ASP A 395 16.58 -19.16 -8.37
C ASP A 395 16.61 -19.81 -9.76
N GLN A 396 15.44 -20.05 -10.39
CA GLN A 396 15.38 -20.51 -11.76
C GLN A 396 16.04 -19.54 -12.74
N HIS A 397 15.86 -18.22 -12.55
CA HIS A 397 16.56 -17.21 -13.34
C HIS A 397 18.10 -17.32 -13.17
N LEU A 398 18.59 -17.50 -11.96
CA LEU A 398 20.03 -17.65 -11.68
C LEU A 398 20.59 -18.92 -12.29
N ILE A 399 19.86 -20.02 -12.21
CA ILE A 399 20.21 -21.29 -12.87
C ILE A 399 20.28 -21.10 -14.40
N HIS A 400 19.24 -20.53 -15.02
CA HIS A 400 19.17 -20.34 -16.47
C HIS A 400 20.26 -19.40 -16.99
N THR A 401 20.69 -18.42 -16.18
CA THR A 401 21.77 -17.49 -16.54
C THR A 401 23.16 -18.00 -16.15
N GLY A 402 23.27 -19.23 -15.64
CA GLY A 402 24.54 -19.87 -15.28
C GLY A 402 25.25 -19.26 -14.08
N LYS A 403 24.51 -18.55 -13.20
CA LYS A 403 25.04 -17.89 -12.01
C LYS A 403 25.10 -18.78 -10.78
N GLY A 404 24.53 -19.97 -10.84
CA GLY A 404 24.53 -20.97 -9.78
C GLY A 404 23.15 -21.50 -9.46
N ASP A 405 23.11 -22.57 -8.65
CA ASP A 405 21.88 -23.13 -8.09
C ASP A 405 21.85 -22.85 -6.59
N TYR A 406 20.87 -22.05 -6.17
CA TYR A 406 20.68 -21.60 -4.80
C TYR A 406 19.32 -22.06 -4.22
N SER A 407 18.72 -23.09 -4.84
CA SER A 407 17.39 -23.58 -4.45
C SER A 407 17.33 -24.11 -3.02
N GLU A 408 18.45 -24.61 -2.49
CA GLU A 408 18.57 -25.12 -1.13
C GLU A 408 19.02 -24.05 -0.10
N ASP A 409 19.36 -22.84 -0.56
CA ASP A 409 19.78 -21.75 0.33
C ASP A 409 18.55 -21.05 0.95
N ASP A 410 18.57 -20.87 2.26
CA ASP A 410 17.55 -20.11 2.97
C ASP A 410 17.72 -18.62 2.75
N VAL A 411 16.59 -17.91 2.60
CA VAL A 411 16.53 -16.46 2.48
C VAL A 411 15.42 -15.93 3.35
N GLU A 412 15.75 -14.93 4.17
CA GLU A 412 14.79 -14.19 4.96
C GLU A 412 14.59 -12.78 4.36
N PHE A 413 13.32 -12.37 4.25
CA PHE A 413 12.92 -11.04 3.81
C PHE A 413 12.39 -10.27 5.03
N LEU A 414 13.17 -9.31 5.52
CA LEU A 414 12.82 -8.55 6.72
C LEU A 414 12.24 -7.20 6.35
N PHE A 415 11.06 -6.90 6.90
CA PHE A 415 10.39 -5.62 6.73
C PHE A 415 10.97 -4.58 7.69
N ASN A 416 11.48 -3.47 7.14
CA ASN A 416 12.03 -2.36 7.91
C ASN A 416 10.94 -1.33 8.17
N ARG A 417 10.24 -1.46 9.29
CA ARG A 417 9.12 -0.60 9.64
C ARG A 417 9.56 0.82 9.92
N ASP A 418 8.75 1.78 9.48
CA ASP A 418 8.96 3.20 9.73
C ASP A 418 8.15 3.64 10.95
N ILE A 419 8.71 3.41 12.13
CA ILE A 419 8.11 3.77 13.41
C ILE A 419 8.75 5.09 13.88
N PHE A 420 7.92 6.01 14.38
CA PHE A 420 8.43 7.14 15.13
C PHE A 420 9.09 6.63 16.42
N ILE A 421 10.38 6.86 16.56
CA ILE A 421 11.19 6.38 17.68
C ILE A 421 11.72 7.58 18.45
N ASN A 422 11.59 7.55 19.78
CA ASN A 422 12.38 8.43 20.61
C ASN A 422 13.83 7.91 20.59
N GLU A 423 14.63 8.41 19.65
CA GLU A 423 16.01 7.97 19.40
C GLU A 423 16.88 8.18 20.64
N ASP A 424 16.72 9.32 21.31
CA ASP A 424 17.48 9.64 22.52
C ASP A 424 17.25 8.62 23.65
N ALA A 425 16.00 8.19 23.84
CA ALA A 425 15.67 7.17 24.82
C ALA A 425 16.26 5.80 24.46
N LYS A 426 16.21 5.40 23.19
CA LYS A 426 16.81 4.12 22.74
C LYS A 426 18.32 4.11 22.84
N ILE A 427 19.00 5.18 22.45
CA ILE A 427 20.45 5.33 22.58
C ILE A 427 20.85 5.30 24.06
N SER A 428 20.16 6.09 24.88
CA SER A 428 20.43 6.12 26.33
C SER A 428 20.30 4.74 26.96
N ASN A 429 19.26 3.97 26.57
CA ASN A 429 19.07 2.61 27.05
C ASN A 429 20.13 1.65 26.50
N ALA A 430 20.52 1.75 25.23
CA ALA A 430 21.59 0.94 24.65
C ALA A 430 22.93 1.21 25.34
N VAL A 431 23.23 2.47 25.63
CA VAL A 431 24.44 2.86 26.38
C VAL A 431 24.43 2.30 27.82
N LYS A 432 23.28 2.34 28.51
CA LYS A 432 23.14 1.77 29.86
C LYS A 432 23.36 0.25 29.92
N LEU A 433 23.12 -0.44 28.83
CA LEU A 433 23.34 -1.88 28.72
C LEU A 433 24.77 -2.28 28.31
N THR A 434 25.68 -1.29 28.16
CA THR A 434 27.11 -1.54 27.86
C THR A 434 27.73 -2.40 28.93
N GLY A 435 28.30 -3.53 28.54
CA GLY A 435 28.90 -4.50 29.46
C GLY A 435 27.92 -5.54 30.05
N ILE A 436 26.64 -5.40 29.84
CA ILE A 436 25.60 -6.37 30.27
C ILE A 436 25.23 -7.30 29.11
N ILE A 437 25.14 -6.78 27.91
CA ILE A 437 24.79 -7.51 26.67
C ILE A 437 25.96 -7.47 25.68
N SER A 438 25.93 -8.40 24.71
CA SER A 438 26.95 -8.42 23.64
C SER A 438 26.89 -7.14 22.81
N ARG A 439 28.04 -6.71 22.26
CA ARG A 439 28.15 -5.53 21.39
C ARG A 439 27.27 -5.70 20.14
N LYS A 440 27.12 -6.94 19.62
CA LYS A 440 26.25 -7.28 18.52
C LYS A 440 24.77 -6.96 18.84
N THR A 441 24.31 -7.40 20.01
CA THR A 441 22.95 -7.11 20.49
C THR A 441 22.73 -5.62 20.75
N GLN A 442 23.73 -4.93 21.31
CA GLN A 442 23.66 -3.49 21.55
C GLN A 442 23.50 -2.70 20.26
N LEU A 443 24.31 -3.01 19.22
CA LEU A 443 24.23 -2.36 17.91
C LEU A 443 22.91 -2.65 17.19
N ALA A 444 22.34 -3.84 17.35
CA ALA A 444 21.04 -4.19 16.78
C ALA A 444 19.88 -3.34 17.32
N HIS A 445 20.04 -2.71 18.49
CA HIS A 445 19.05 -1.82 19.09
C HIS A 445 19.26 -0.34 18.77
N ILE A 446 20.31 0.02 18.02
CA ILE A 446 20.57 1.41 17.61
C ILE A 446 19.81 1.68 16.29
N PRO A 447 18.90 2.67 16.24
CA PRO A 447 17.97 2.86 15.13
C PRO A 447 18.58 3.05 13.75
N TRP A 448 19.77 3.60 13.63
CA TRP A 448 20.44 3.87 12.34
C TRP A 448 21.46 2.80 11.93
N VAL A 449 21.69 1.77 12.74
CA VAL A 449 22.54 0.64 12.35
C VAL A 449 21.71 -0.34 11.54
N SER A 450 21.79 -0.25 10.22
CA SER A 450 21.05 -1.12 9.30
C SER A 450 21.71 -2.47 9.07
N ASN A 451 23.04 -2.58 9.25
CA ASN A 451 23.81 -3.83 9.13
C ASN A 451 24.80 -3.95 10.28
N VAL A 452 24.41 -4.73 11.27
CA VAL A 452 25.18 -4.94 12.51
C VAL A 452 26.55 -5.58 12.25
N GLU A 453 26.65 -6.47 11.27
CA GLU A 453 27.90 -7.16 10.94
C GLU A 453 28.91 -6.24 10.23
N HIS A 454 28.41 -5.36 9.37
CA HIS A 454 29.23 -4.32 8.76
C HIS A 454 29.73 -3.35 9.82
N GLU A 455 28.88 -2.87 10.70
CA GLU A 455 29.21 -1.94 11.78
C GLU A 455 30.23 -2.53 12.76
N LEU A 456 30.11 -3.82 13.08
CA LEU A 456 31.11 -4.52 13.90
C LEU A 456 32.50 -4.55 13.25
N ARG A 457 32.56 -4.77 11.93
CA ARG A 457 33.83 -4.76 11.17
C ARG A 457 34.47 -3.36 11.13
N GLU A 458 33.65 -2.33 10.93
CA GLU A 458 34.14 -0.94 10.97
C GLU A 458 34.67 -0.58 12.37
N ILE A 459 33.98 -0.95 13.45
CA ILE A 459 34.42 -0.75 14.82
C ILE A 459 35.71 -1.52 15.11
N GLU A 460 35.92 -2.71 14.57
CA GLU A 460 37.16 -3.46 14.70
C GLU A 460 38.31 -2.79 13.93
N ALA A 461 38.03 -2.30 12.72
CA ALA A 461 39.02 -1.56 11.94
C ALA A 461 39.44 -0.25 12.62
N ASP A 462 38.51 0.51 13.17
CA ASP A 462 38.79 1.74 13.93
C ASP A 462 39.64 1.45 15.14
N LYS A 463 39.36 0.40 15.93
CA LYS A 463 40.17 0.01 17.07
C LYS A 463 41.59 -0.40 16.68
N GLN A 464 41.72 -1.06 15.53
CA GLN A 464 43.02 -1.48 15.05
C GLN A 464 43.86 -0.27 14.62
N ALA A 465 43.23 0.71 13.97
CA ALA A 465 43.86 2.00 13.64
C ALA A 465 44.25 2.80 14.87
N GLU A 466 43.42 2.87 15.92
CA GLU A 466 43.75 3.52 17.20
C GLU A 466 44.96 2.83 17.92
N LEU A 467 45.02 1.50 17.89
CA LEU A 467 46.12 0.75 18.45
C LEU A 467 47.45 1.01 17.70
N GLU A 468 47.41 1.06 16.38
CA GLU A 468 48.57 1.37 15.54
C GLU A 468 49.05 2.82 15.78
N GLU A 469 48.16 3.78 15.94
CA GLU A 469 48.50 5.17 16.26
C GLU A 469 49.09 5.32 17.66
N MET A 470 48.56 4.56 18.63
CA MET A 470 49.08 4.53 20.00
C MET A 470 50.44 3.90 20.05
N ASP A 471 50.68 2.79 19.33
CA ASP A 471 51.98 2.16 19.22
C ASP A 471 53.04 3.06 18.53
N ALA A 472 52.65 3.76 17.47
CA ALA A 472 53.49 4.74 16.81
C ALA A 472 53.87 5.88 17.76
N THR A 473 52.92 6.37 18.57
CA THR A 473 53.14 7.43 19.56
C THR A 473 54.07 6.94 20.68
N LEU A 474 53.88 5.71 21.16
CA LEU A 474 54.77 5.09 22.17
C LEU A 474 56.20 4.88 21.65
N GLN A 475 56.36 4.52 20.37
CA GLN A 475 57.68 4.40 19.74
C GLN A 475 58.37 5.76 19.62
N ILE A 476 57.64 6.84 19.30
CA ILE A 476 58.16 8.20 19.29
C ILE A 476 58.61 8.66 20.70
N GLN A 477 57.81 8.37 21.74
CA GLN A 477 58.14 8.68 23.10
C GLN A 477 59.37 7.90 23.61
N LYS A 478 59.52 6.61 23.27
CA LYS A 478 60.71 5.79 23.57
C LYS A 478 61.95 6.30 22.85
N LYS A 479 61.80 6.86 21.66
CA LYS A 479 62.93 7.42 20.89
C LYS A 479 63.38 8.79 21.41
N ASN A 480 62.48 9.55 22.02
CA ASN A 480 62.75 10.88 22.59
C ASN A 480 63.21 10.83 24.08
N ASN A 481 63.19 9.66 24.74
CA ASN A 481 63.63 9.50 26.12
C ASN A 481 64.64 8.34 26.19
N PRO A 482 65.90 8.55 25.79
CA PRO A 482 66.94 7.50 25.90
C PRO A 482 67.17 7.20 27.36
N LYS A 483 67.25 5.90 27.72
CA LYS A 483 67.60 5.39 29.04
C LYS A 483 68.87 6.10 29.58
N PRO A 484 68.92 6.45 30.89
CA PRO A 484 70.16 6.91 31.50
C PRO A 484 71.17 5.79 31.35
N THR A 485 72.32 6.12 30.76
CA THR A 485 73.53 5.28 30.75
C THR A 485 74.01 5.06 32.19
N ASP A 486 74.08 3.80 32.65
CA ASP A 486 74.78 3.37 33.84
C ASP A 486 76.27 3.77 33.73
N GLN A 487 76.64 4.80 34.45
CA GLN A 487 78.07 5.07 34.74
C GLN A 487 78.46 4.14 35.86
N THR A 488 79.03 3.02 35.46
CA THR A 488 79.94 2.27 36.42
C THR A 488 81.18 3.08 36.67
N ASP A 489 81.19 3.75 37.80
CA ASP A 489 82.41 4.37 38.31
C ASP A 489 83.18 3.32 39.07
N GLY A 490 84.36 2.96 38.53
CA GLY A 490 85.37 2.16 39.17
C GLY A 490 86.30 3.05 40.00
N GLY A 491 86.17 2.98 41.29
CA GLY A 491 87.10 3.69 42.25
C GLY A 491 87.85 2.71 43.15
N LYS A 492 89.13 2.57 42.85
CA LYS A 492 90.06 1.80 43.57
C LYS A 492 90.34 2.36 44.97
N SER A 493 90.49 1.42 45.91
CA SER A 493 91.41 1.22 46.99
C SER A 493 92.25 2.39 47.50
N GLY A 494 92.43 2.42 48.80
CA GLY A 494 93.59 3.02 49.48
C GLY A 494 93.44 3.19 50.97
N ASP A 495 93.98 2.25 51.70
CA ASP A 495 94.66 2.29 52.95
C ASP A 495 94.57 3.55 53.82
N LYS A 496 94.18 3.45 55.04
CA LYS A 496 94.83 3.29 56.37
C LYS A 496 93.80 3.25 57.47
#